data_a9b864fc9dda95de7ebebc9bc2912012
#
_entry.id   a9b864fc9dda95de7ebebc9bc2912012
#
_cell.length_a   1.000
_cell.length_b   1.000
_cell.length_c   1.000
_cell.angle_alpha   90.00
_cell.angle_beta   90.00
_cell.angle_gamma   90.00
#
_symmetry.space_group_name_H-M   'P 1'
#
loop_
_entity.id
_entity.type
_entity.pdbx_description
1 polymer ?
#
loop_
_entity_poly.entity_id
_entity_poly.type
_entity_poly.pdbx_seq_one_letter_code
_entity_poly.pdbx_strand_id
1 'polypeptide(L)'
;MTKTNAHTPAALPLPGFNLPDAAGLGPVPKRLPVFPLLACMLLAACASDPPTAGPAVAPPTTVAAPSAPAVAPITAVPLDEAVRKAAEDLFAKAPLAQNVKFDLVIDPLVDGNTGFQTQTTAKVEQSVVKVVKAGYPQIEVKSFNGAALASLPLIMVGTFTPINLQGKADGDRDAYRVCFALADLKTGKIISKGFARALPGGVDATPQAFFRDLPVWLRDSAVDGYIKTCQGTKAGDPIHPAYVDTVAAAAVINEATLAYDQKRYKDALALYQAAMKNPAGRQARTQAGIYLANLKLGRQAAAMKSFGDLVDMGLAAEKLAVRFNFKPGATAFSGNDHPYSLWLNAIAKKSMKQAGCIEVGGHMARSASDPLSERMSLQRAEFIRQRLSTIQPAFGKRSSAQGYGFKQNLIGTGQGDLSDSLDERIEFRRIGC
;
A
#
# COMPACT_ATOMS: atom_id res chain seq x y z
N MET A 1 48.40 -28.96 2.12
CA MET A 1 48.16 -27.96 1.05
C MET A 1 47.13 -28.55 0.10
N THR A 2 45.88 -28.32 0.36
CA THR A 2 44.74 -28.69 -0.50
C THR A 2 43.86 -27.47 -0.69
N LYS A 3 43.89 -26.90 -1.92
CA LYS A 3 43.08 -25.78 -2.33
C LYS A 3 41.64 -26.25 -2.61
N THR A 4 40.70 -25.84 -1.82
CA THR A 4 39.27 -25.99 -2.10
C THR A 4 38.79 -24.84 -3.01
N ASN A 5 38.46 -25.18 -4.25
CA ASN A 5 37.79 -24.25 -5.21
C ASN A 5 36.37 -23.99 -4.75
N ALA A 6 36.08 -22.72 -4.44
CA ALA A 6 34.72 -22.25 -4.24
C ALA A 6 34.04 -22.06 -5.60
N HIS A 7 33.07 -22.91 -5.94
CA HIS A 7 32.18 -22.71 -7.07
C HIS A 7 31.19 -21.59 -6.74
N THR A 8 31.30 -20.50 -7.48
CA THR A 8 30.28 -19.44 -7.55
C THR A 8 29.12 -19.98 -8.41
N PRO A 9 27.89 -20.05 -7.94
CA PRO A 9 26.78 -20.41 -8.81
C PRO A 9 26.52 -19.30 -9.83
N ALA A 10 26.57 -19.65 -11.11
CA ALA A 10 26.19 -18.80 -12.22
C ALA A 10 24.71 -18.43 -12.12
N ALA A 11 24.40 -17.14 -12.19
CA ALA A 11 23.02 -16.66 -12.27
C ALA A 11 22.41 -17.13 -13.60
N LEU A 12 21.43 -18.00 -13.53
CA LEU A 12 20.58 -18.37 -14.65
C LEU A 12 19.77 -17.16 -15.11
N PRO A 13 19.68 -16.88 -16.41
CA PRO A 13 18.76 -15.85 -16.91
C PRO A 13 17.33 -16.30 -16.67
N LEU A 14 16.54 -15.41 -16.03
CA LEU A 14 15.11 -15.60 -15.87
C LEU A 14 14.46 -15.69 -17.26
N PRO A 15 13.61 -16.69 -17.54
CA PRO A 15 12.87 -16.75 -18.80
C PRO A 15 11.98 -15.50 -18.91
N GLY A 16 12.10 -14.80 -20.03
CA GLY A 16 11.20 -13.71 -20.38
C GLY A 16 9.77 -14.24 -20.48
N PHE A 17 8.87 -13.69 -19.70
CA PHE A 17 7.44 -13.96 -19.83
C PHE A 17 6.95 -13.37 -21.15
N ASN A 18 6.84 -14.17 -22.19
CA ASN A 18 6.07 -13.83 -23.37
C ASN A 18 4.60 -14.11 -23.06
N LEU A 19 3.86 -13.06 -22.73
CA LEU A 19 2.40 -13.09 -22.79
C LEU A 19 1.97 -13.04 -24.26
N PRO A 20 0.87 -13.72 -24.65
CA PRO A 20 0.34 -13.61 -26.02
C PRO A 20 -0.09 -12.17 -26.27
N ASP A 21 0.33 -11.63 -27.43
CA ASP A 21 -0.03 -10.31 -27.92
C ASP A 21 -1.54 -10.11 -27.90
N ALA A 22 -2.00 -9.10 -27.16
CA ALA A 22 -3.34 -8.58 -27.26
C ALA A 22 -3.45 -7.77 -28.57
N ALA A 23 -3.64 -8.46 -29.69
CA ALA A 23 -3.98 -7.83 -30.94
C ALA A 23 -5.43 -7.33 -30.88
N GLY A 24 -5.62 -6.03 -31.07
CA GLY A 24 -6.87 -5.46 -31.52
C GLY A 24 -7.50 -4.38 -30.65
N LEU A 25 -6.90 -3.21 -30.58
CA LEU A 25 -7.65 -1.97 -30.35
C LEU A 25 -7.28 -0.99 -31.46
N GLY A 26 -8.23 -0.76 -32.35
CA GLY A 26 -8.15 0.17 -33.45
C GLY A 26 -8.09 1.65 -32.99
N PRO A 27 -7.76 2.58 -33.88
CA PRO A 27 -7.40 3.94 -33.52
C PRO A 27 -8.59 4.79 -33.06
N VAL A 28 -8.37 5.55 -31.98
CA VAL A 28 -9.28 6.56 -31.43
C VAL A 28 -9.46 7.69 -32.46
N PRO A 29 -10.70 8.12 -32.79
CA PRO A 29 -10.94 9.26 -33.69
C PRO A 29 -10.68 10.59 -32.99
N LYS A 30 -10.04 11.49 -33.76
CA LYS A 30 -9.73 12.88 -33.41
C LYS A 30 -10.97 13.76 -33.36
N ARG A 31 -11.04 14.59 -32.36
CA ARG A 31 -11.63 15.93 -32.21
C ARG A 31 -12.76 16.35 -33.15
N LEU A 32 -13.91 16.72 -32.59
CA LEU A 32 -14.94 17.57 -33.20
C LEU A 32 -14.89 18.99 -32.60
N PRO A 33 -15.21 20.01 -33.41
CA PRO A 33 -14.97 21.41 -33.08
C PRO A 33 -16.11 22.04 -32.24
N VAL A 34 -15.68 23.01 -31.43
CA VAL A 34 -16.53 23.91 -30.65
C VAL A 34 -17.21 24.92 -31.60
N PHE A 35 -18.55 25.06 -31.52
CA PHE A 35 -19.30 26.21 -32.05
C PHE A 35 -19.87 27.03 -30.90
N PRO A 36 -19.72 28.36 -30.93
CA PRO A 36 -20.37 29.24 -29.98
C PRO A 36 -21.76 29.64 -30.51
N LEU A 37 -22.78 29.59 -29.67
CA LEU A 37 -24.09 30.20 -29.95
C LEU A 37 -24.33 31.41 -29.06
N LEU A 38 -24.53 32.48 -29.74
CA LEU A 38 -24.73 33.84 -29.34
C LEU A 38 -26.15 34.06 -28.74
N ALA A 39 -26.22 34.99 -27.83
CA ALA A 39 -27.40 35.45 -27.11
C ALA A 39 -28.49 36.04 -28.01
N CYS A 40 -29.74 35.93 -27.58
CA CYS A 40 -30.77 36.93 -27.82
C CYS A 40 -31.73 37.00 -26.64
N MET A 41 -31.71 38.14 -25.92
CA MET A 41 -32.77 38.62 -25.05
C MET A 41 -33.94 39.10 -25.90
N LEU A 42 -35.15 38.76 -25.50
CA LEU A 42 -36.32 39.59 -25.73
C LEU A 42 -37.33 39.41 -24.58
N LEU A 43 -37.56 40.52 -23.89
CA LEU A 43 -38.65 40.76 -22.94
C LEU A 43 -39.97 40.87 -23.68
N ALA A 44 -40.99 40.15 -23.24
CA ALA A 44 -42.39 40.56 -23.46
C ALA A 44 -43.22 40.10 -22.27
N ALA A 45 -43.72 41.06 -21.54
CA ALA A 45 -44.76 40.91 -20.53
C ALA A 45 -46.12 40.85 -21.22
N CYS A 46 -46.93 39.82 -20.89
CA CYS A 46 -48.40 39.89 -21.08
C CYS A 46 -49.06 39.18 -19.90
N ALA A 47 -49.88 39.90 -19.20
CA ALA A 47 -50.80 39.43 -18.19
C ALA A 47 -51.95 38.68 -18.87
N SER A 48 -52.37 37.54 -18.30
CA SER A 48 -53.66 36.93 -18.63
C SER A 48 -54.16 36.09 -17.46
N ASP A 49 -55.44 36.10 -17.30
CA ASP A 49 -56.33 35.68 -16.23
C ASP A 49 -56.18 34.18 -15.78
N PRO A 50 -56.69 33.82 -14.59
CA PRO A 50 -56.57 32.46 -14.05
C PRO A 50 -57.60 31.51 -14.71
N PRO A 51 -57.20 30.31 -15.14
CA PRO A 51 -58.15 29.30 -15.59
C PRO A 51 -58.73 28.52 -14.42
N THR A 52 -60.02 28.30 -14.55
CA THR A 52 -60.90 27.48 -13.73
C THR A 52 -60.37 26.06 -13.46
N ALA A 53 -60.55 25.61 -12.26
CA ALA A 53 -60.21 24.29 -11.78
C ALA A 53 -60.96 23.18 -12.52
N GLY A 54 -60.24 22.32 -13.24
CA GLY A 54 -60.72 21.03 -13.70
C GLY A 54 -60.44 19.92 -12.68
N PRO A 55 -61.12 18.76 -12.73
CA PRO A 55 -61.00 17.70 -11.69
C PRO A 55 -59.60 17.13 -11.65
N ALA A 56 -59.08 16.98 -10.42
CA ALA A 56 -57.77 16.44 -10.11
C ALA A 56 -57.61 15.00 -10.62
N VAL A 57 -56.68 14.78 -11.54
CA VAL A 57 -56.21 13.46 -11.90
C VAL A 57 -55.22 13.03 -10.84
N ALA A 58 -55.50 11.90 -10.18
CA ALA A 58 -54.59 11.31 -9.18
C ALA A 58 -53.21 10.99 -9.78
N PRO A 59 -52.11 11.27 -9.08
CA PRO A 59 -50.79 10.97 -9.58
C PRO A 59 -50.61 9.45 -9.73
N PRO A 60 -49.87 8.97 -10.75
CA PRO A 60 -49.61 7.57 -10.94
C PRO A 60 -48.86 7.02 -9.72
N THR A 61 -49.36 5.94 -9.15
CA THR A 61 -48.72 5.18 -8.05
C THR A 61 -47.38 4.67 -8.58
N THR A 62 -46.28 5.28 -8.13
CA THR A 62 -44.92 4.75 -8.37
C THR A 62 -44.80 3.41 -7.65
N VAL A 63 -44.83 2.31 -8.39
CA VAL A 63 -44.46 1.00 -7.89
C VAL A 63 -43.00 1.08 -7.50
N ALA A 64 -42.72 1.02 -6.21
CA ALA A 64 -41.35 0.95 -5.69
C ALA A 64 -40.68 -0.30 -6.28
N ALA A 65 -39.57 -0.11 -6.95
CA ALA A 65 -38.73 -1.20 -7.41
C ALA A 65 -38.32 -2.06 -6.19
N PRO A 66 -38.31 -3.39 -6.31
CA PRO A 66 -37.92 -4.25 -5.20
C PRO A 66 -36.49 -3.87 -4.77
N SER A 67 -36.33 -3.46 -3.51
CA SER A 67 -35.03 -3.21 -2.92
C SER A 67 -34.24 -4.49 -2.95
N ALA A 68 -33.01 -4.43 -3.53
CA ALA A 68 -32.09 -5.56 -3.48
C ALA A 68 -31.92 -6.01 -2.01
N PRO A 69 -31.87 -7.33 -1.75
CA PRO A 69 -31.77 -7.84 -0.38
C PRO A 69 -30.51 -7.22 0.26
N ALA A 70 -30.72 -6.57 1.41
CA ALA A 70 -29.61 -6.01 2.19
C ALA A 70 -28.69 -7.16 2.59
N VAL A 71 -27.46 -7.14 2.07
CA VAL A 71 -26.44 -8.09 2.50
C VAL A 71 -26.23 -7.89 3.99
N ALA A 72 -26.50 -8.95 4.78
CA ALA A 72 -26.34 -8.89 6.24
C ALA A 72 -24.91 -8.40 6.58
N PRO A 73 -24.76 -7.48 7.53
CA PRO A 73 -23.45 -6.97 7.89
C PRO A 73 -22.59 -8.12 8.42
N ILE A 74 -21.37 -8.27 7.88
CA ILE A 74 -20.41 -9.28 8.33
C ILE A 74 -20.05 -8.95 9.79
N THR A 75 -20.44 -9.81 10.74
CA THR A 75 -20.14 -9.67 12.16
C THR A 75 -18.65 -9.90 12.41
N ALA A 76 -18.01 -9.03 13.21
CA ALA A 76 -16.65 -9.24 13.64
C ALA A 76 -16.57 -10.35 14.70
N VAL A 77 -15.62 -11.25 14.55
CA VAL A 77 -15.36 -12.40 15.44
C VAL A 77 -13.92 -12.36 15.96
N PRO A 78 -13.53 -13.16 16.95
CA PRO A 78 -12.12 -13.24 17.38
C PRO A 78 -11.17 -13.49 16.21
N LEU A 79 -9.93 -12.96 16.29
CA LEU A 79 -8.96 -12.97 15.21
C LEU A 79 -8.74 -14.37 14.62
N ASP A 80 -8.46 -15.38 15.47
CA ASP A 80 -8.16 -16.73 14.99
C ASP A 80 -9.37 -17.38 14.28
N GLU A 81 -10.58 -17.08 14.74
CA GLU A 81 -11.82 -17.52 14.09
C GLU A 81 -12.05 -16.81 12.74
N ALA A 82 -11.80 -15.51 12.69
CA ALA A 82 -11.92 -14.74 11.44
C ALA A 82 -10.96 -15.26 10.36
N VAL A 83 -9.71 -15.52 10.74
CA VAL A 83 -8.70 -16.06 9.85
C VAL A 83 -9.08 -17.44 9.36
N ARG A 84 -9.51 -18.34 10.27
CA ARG A 84 -9.95 -19.69 9.91
C ARG A 84 -11.13 -19.64 8.94
N LYS A 85 -12.20 -18.88 9.25
CA LYS A 85 -13.36 -18.71 8.37
C LYS A 85 -12.98 -18.20 6.98
N ALA A 86 -12.14 -17.17 6.92
CA ALA A 86 -11.70 -16.62 5.62
C ALA A 86 -10.88 -17.63 4.81
N ALA A 87 -10.02 -18.41 5.47
CA ALA A 87 -9.21 -19.44 4.80
C ALA A 87 -10.06 -20.63 4.35
N GLU A 88 -10.96 -21.13 5.19
CA GLU A 88 -11.91 -22.19 4.83
C GLU A 88 -12.78 -21.77 3.65
N ASP A 89 -13.34 -20.56 3.68
CA ASP A 89 -14.11 -19.98 2.58
C ASP A 89 -13.32 -19.91 1.28
N LEU A 90 -12.04 -19.48 1.36
CA LEU A 90 -11.17 -19.38 0.22
C LEU A 90 -10.98 -20.73 -0.48
N PHE A 91 -10.59 -21.75 0.28
CA PHE A 91 -10.26 -23.06 -0.29
C PHE A 91 -11.48 -23.92 -0.61
N ALA A 92 -12.56 -23.83 0.16
CA ALA A 92 -13.80 -24.54 -0.10
C ALA A 92 -14.51 -24.06 -1.39
N LYS A 93 -14.40 -22.78 -1.73
CA LYS A 93 -14.98 -22.20 -2.96
C LYS A 93 -14.07 -22.31 -4.17
N ALA A 94 -12.80 -22.68 -3.98
CA ALA A 94 -11.85 -22.83 -5.08
C ALA A 94 -12.20 -24.09 -5.92
N PRO A 95 -12.30 -23.98 -7.26
CA PRO A 95 -12.64 -25.09 -8.14
C PRO A 95 -11.43 -26.03 -8.36
N LEU A 96 -10.89 -26.58 -7.28
CA LEU A 96 -9.72 -27.45 -7.27
C LEU A 96 -10.17 -28.92 -7.26
N ALA A 97 -9.72 -29.70 -8.24
CA ALA A 97 -10.00 -31.12 -8.31
C ALA A 97 -9.29 -31.89 -7.18
N GLN A 98 -10.01 -32.79 -6.50
CA GLN A 98 -9.52 -33.53 -5.34
C GLN A 98 -8.36 -34.50 -5.66
N ASN A 99 -8.31 -34.99 -6.90
CA ASN A 99 -7.33 -35.97 -7.41
C ASN A 99 -6.12 -35.33 -8.09
N VAL A 100 -6.00 -34.01 -8.08
CA VAL A 100 -4.89 -33.24 -8.68
C VAL A 100 -4.11 -32.56 -7.58
N LYS A 101 -2.77 -32.65 -7.66
CA LYS A 101 -1.88 -31.91 -6.75
C LYS A 101 -1.65 -30.49 -7.26
N PHE A 102 -1.71 -29.54 -6.35
CA PHE A 102 -1.49 -28.13 -6.63
C PHE A 102 -0.37 -27.58 -5.74
N ASP A 103 0.61 -26.93 -6.35
CA ASP A 103 1.56 -26.10 -5.61
C ASP A 103 0.90 -24.76 -5.28
N LEU A 104 1.01 -24.33 -4.03
CA LEU A 104 0.55 -23.04 -3.53
C LEU A 104 1.73 -22.26 -3.00
N VAL A 105 1.92 -21.05 -3.48
CA VAL A 105 2.78 -20.06 -2.84
C VAL A 105 1.92 -19.00 -2.13
N ILE A 106 2.37 -18.53 -0.99
CA ILE A 106 1.74 -17.44 -0.27
C ILE A 106 2.70 -16.25 -0.36
N ASP A 107 2.29 -15.22 -1.11
CA ASP A 107 2.99 -13.93 -1.08
C ASP A 107 2.70 -13.29 0.28
N PRO A 108 3.72 -12.91 1.07
CA PRO A 108 3.53 -12.45 2.44
C PRO A 108 2.42 -11.43 2.62
N LEU A 109 1.57 -11.68 3.60
CA LEU A 109 0.42 -10.85 3.89
C LEU A 109 0.82 -9.46 4.36
N VAL A 110 0.04 -8.46 3.98
CA VAL A 110 0.33 -7.07 4.30
C VAL A 110 -0.86 -6.36 4.96
N ASP A 111 -0.57 -5.31 5.69
CA ASP A 111 -1.58 -4.31 6.06
C ASP A 111 -2.13 -3.63 4.80
N GLY A 112 -3.46 -3.63 4.66
CA GLY A 112 -4.12 -3.18 3.43
C GLY A 112 -4.14 -1.66 3.22
N ASN A 113 -3.70 -0.87 4.21
CA ASN A 113 -3.54 0.57 4.08
C ASN A 113 -2.10 0.94 3.71
N THR A 114 -1.14 0.29 4.35
CA THR A 114 0.27 0.68 4.29
C THR A 114 1.11 -0.21 3.37
N GLY A 115 0.70 -1.46 3.14
CA GLY A 115 1.52 -2.47 2.49
C GLY A 115 2.62 -3.05 3.39
N PHE A 116 2.60 -2.76 4.68
CA PHE A 116 3.59 -3.26 5.63
C PHE A 116 3.25 -4.67 6.10
N GLN A 117 4.28 -5.44 6.37
CA GLN A 117 4.17 -6.71 7.09
C GLN A 117 4.30 -6.42 8.59
N THR A 118 3.38 -6.99 9.38
CA THR A 118 3.31 -6.84 10.84
C THR A 118 3.43 -8.19 11.54
N GLN A 119 3.55 -8.20 12.85
CA GLN A 119 3.54 -9.44 13.62
C GLN A 119 2.24 -10.22 13.38
N THR A 120 1.10 -9.52 13.33
CA THR A 120 -0.18 -10.19 13.04
C THR A 120 -0.25 -10.73 11.62
N THR A 121 0.22 -10.02 10.59
CA THR A 121 0.18 -10.56 9.22
C THR A 121 0.99 -11.84 9.08
N ALA A 122 2.13 -11.96 9.76
CA ALA A 122 2.93 -13.20 9.81
C ALA A 122 2.19 -14.32 10.57
N LYS A 123 1.53 -14.00 11.70
CA LYS A 123 0.72 -14.98 12.45
C LYS A 123 -0.47 -15.49 11.62
N VAL A 124 -1.13 -14.59 10.89
CA VAL A 124 -2.25 -14.92 9.99
C VAL A 124 -1.78 -15.86 8.89
N GLU A 125 -0.65 -15.59 8.24
CA GLU A 125 -0.06 -16.46 7.23
C GLU A 125 0.19 -17.87 7.77
N GLN A 126 0.82 -17.99 8.95
CA GLN A 126 1.05 -19.29 9.60
C GLN A 126 -0.27 -20.01 9.89
N SER A 127 -1.32 -19.30 10.27
CA SER A 127 -2.64 -19.89 10.54
C SER A 127 -3.27 -20.41 9.25
N VAL A 128 -3.15 -19.69 8.12
CA VAL A 128 -3.60 -20.19 6.80
C VAL A 128 -2.86 -21.46 6.42
N VAL A 129 -1.54 -21.52 6.59
CA VAL A 129 -0.74 -22.74 6.32
C VAL A 129 -1.24 -23.94 7.15
N LYS A 130 -1.62 -23.72 8.42
CA LYS A 130 -2.22 -24.78 9.26
C LYS A 130 -3.56 -25.26 8.71
N VAL A 131 -4.44 -24.36 8.28
CA VAL A 131 -5.72 -24.70 7.67
C VAL A 131 -5.50 -25.53 6.39
N VAL A 132 -4.58 -25.12 5.52
CA VAL A 132 -4.26 -25.88 4.30
C VAL A 132 -3.77 -27.28 4.63
N LYS A 133 -2.81 -27.42 5.53
CA LYS A 133 -2.26 -28.72 5.91
C LYS A 133 -3.28 -29.65 6.55
N ALA A 134 -4.24 -29.13 7.30
CA ALA A 134 -5.24 -29.94 7.99
C ALA A 134 -6.41 -30.36 7.07
N GLY A 135 -6.84 -29.51 6.14
CA GLY A 135 -8.08 -29.71 5.39
C GLY A 135 -7.92 -29.96 3.89
N TYR A 136 -6.74 -29.70 3.31
CA TYR A 136 -6.57 -29.68 1.84
C TYR A 136 -5.31 -30.45 1.41
N PRO A 137 -5.29 -31.79 1.54
CA PRO A 137 -4.11 -32.62 1.27
C PRO A 137 -3.66 -32.61 -0.19
N GLN A 138 -4.50 -32.13 -1.11
CA GLN A 138 -4.15 -31.90 -2.52
C GLN A 138 -3.31 -30.65 -2.75
N ILE A 139 -3.16 -29.75 -1.74
CA ILE A 139 -2.40 -28.51 -1.85
C ILE A 139 -1.08 -28.64 -1.11
N GLU A 140 0.04 -28.42 -1.81
CA GLU A 140 1.37 -28.35 -1.22
C GLU A 140 1.84 -26.90 -1.15
N VAL A 141 2.07 -26.41 0.09
CA VAL A 141 2.56 -25.03 0.29
C VAL A 141 4.06 -24.99 0.06
N LYS A 142 4.48 -24.18 -0.90
CA LYS A 142 5.88 -23.91 -1.26
C LYS A 142 6.30 -22.53 -0.74
N SER A 143 7.61 -22.34 -0.57
CA SER A 143 8.17 -21.03 -0.23
C SER A 143 7.95 -20.03 -1.36
N PHE A 144 7.66 -18.78 -1.00
CA PHE A 144 7.52 -17.70 -1.98
C PHE A 144 8.91 -17.24 -2.46
N ASN A 145 9.36 -17.82 -3.57
CA ASN A 145 10.65 -17.53 -4.21
C ASN A 145 10.57 -17.72 -5.72
N GLY A 146 11.60 -17.28 -6.43
CA GLY A 146 11.64 -17.35 -7.89
C GLY A 146 11.54 -18.78 -8.45
N ALA A 147 12.12 -19.77 -7.77
CA ALA A 147 12.08 -21.18 -8.22
C ALA A 147 10.65 -21.73 -8.17
N ALA A 148 9.92 -21.48 -7.08
CA ALA A 148 8.53 -21.93 -6.95
C ALA A 148 7.61 -21.21 -7.97
N LEU A 149 7.83 -19.91 -8.22
CA LEU A 149 7.02 -19.16 -9.20
C LEU A 149 7.24 -19.64 -10.65
N ALA A 150 8.39 -20.21 -10.98
CA ALA A 150 8.68 -20.71 -12.34
C ALA A 150 7.73 -21.82 -12.78
N SER A 151 7.11 -22.58 -11.87
CA SER A 151 6.09 -23.59 -12.18
C SER A 151 4.69 -23.03 -12.41
N LEU A 152 4.51 -21.69 -12.31
CA LEU A 152 3.21 -21.00 -12.35
C LEU A 152 2.19 -21.63 -11.39
N PRO A 153 2.49 -21.65 -10.08
CA PRO A 153 1.65 -22.26 -9.07
C PRO A 153 0.36 -21.46 -8.84
N LEU A 154 -0.51 -21.98 -7.97
CA LEU A 154 -1.49 -21.15 -7.30
C LEU A 154 -0.77 -20.14 -6.42
N ILE A 155 -1.26 -18.90 -6.39
CA ILE A 155 -0.73 -17.86 -5.51
C ILE A 155 -1.84 -17.30 -4.62
N MET A 156 -1.56 -17.22 -3.34
CA MET A 156 -2.43 -16.52 -2.40
C MET A 156 -1.83 -15.16 -2.05
N VAL A 157 -2.63 -14.13 -2.16
CA VAL A 157 -2.37 -12.80 -1.60
C VAL A 157 -3.37 -12.50 -0.49
N GLY A 158 -2.96 -11.74 0.51
CA GLY A 158 -3.84 -11.44 1.62
C GLY A 158 -3.58 -10.08 2.25
N THR A 159 -4.66 -9.43 2.68
CA THR A 159 -4.58 -8.17 3.44
C THR A 159 -5.29 -8.27 4.77
N PHE A 160 -4.67 -7.66 5.78
CA PHE A 160 -5.23 -7.46 7.11
C PHE A 160 -5.33 -5.96 7.36
N THR A 161 -6.54 -5.40 7.31
CA THR A 161 -6.74 -3.95 7.22
C THR A 161 -7.53 -3.43 8.41
N PRO A 162 -7.00 -2.47 9.19
CA PRO A 162 -7.77 -1.81 10.24
C PRO A 162 -8.93 -1.02 9.61
N ILE A 163 -10.14 -1.24 10.14
CA ILE A 163 -11.39 -0.65 9.66
C ILE A 163 -12.26 -0.25 10.84
N ASN A 164 -13.23 0.63 10.59
CA ASN A 164 -14.33 0.86 11.53
C ASN A 164 -15.44 -0.21 11.40
N LEU A 165 -16.43 -0.17 12.26
CA LEU A 165 -17.56 -1.12 12.22
C LEU A 165 -18.36 -1.05 10.91
N GLN A 166 -18.34 0.08 10.20
CA GLN A 166 -18.94 0.25 8.87
C GLN A 166 -18.08 -0.35 7.75
N GLY A 167 -16.89 -0.87 8.08
CA GLY A 167 -15.96 -1.48 7.11
C GLY A 167 -15.10 -0.49 6.35
N LYS A 168 -15.05 0.79 6.76
CA LYS A 168 -14.22 1.83 6.16
C LYS A 168 -12.86 1.92 6.86
N ALA A 169 -11.84 2.32 6.10
CA ALA A 169 -10.48 2.55 6.60
C ALA A 169 -10.28 4.02 7.05
N ASP A 170 -11.25 4.60 7.70
CA ASP A 170 -11.26 5.96 8.27
C ASP A 170 -11.92 5.96 9.65
N GLY A 171 -11.77 7.04 10.42
CA GLY A 171 -12.32 7.15 11.78
C GLY A 171 -11.70 6.16 12.77
N ASP A 172 -12.50 5.70 13.72
CA ASP A 172 -12.08 4.72 14.74
C ASP A 172 -11.86 3.33 14.12
N ARG A 173 -10.82 2.63 14.57
CA ARG A 173 -10.45 1.29 14.05
C ARG A 173 -10.93 0.24 15.04
N ASP A 174 -12.25 -0.09 14.95
CA ASP A 174 -12.93 -1.00 15.89
C ASP A 174 -12.85 -2.45 15.45
N ALA A 175 -12.39 -2.70 14.24
CA ALA A 175 -12.30 -4.03 13.65
C ALA A 175 -11.17 -4.11 12.62
N TYR A 176 -10.91 -5.31 12.13
CA TYR A 176 -10.00 -5.58 11.04
C TYR A 176 -10.70 -6.38 9.94
N ARG A 177 -10.46 -6.00 8.70
CA ARG A 177 -10.88 -6.79 7.54
C ARG A 177 -9.79 -7.77 7.15
N VAL A 178 -10.12 -9.05 7.18
CA VAL A 178 -9.34 -10.14 6.59
C VAL A 178 -9.81 -10.31 5.15
N CYS A 179 -8.91 -10.23 4.20
CA CYS A 179 -9.17 -10.52 2.78
C CYS A 179 -8.11 -11.49 2.29
N PHE A 180 -8.54 -12.61 1.70
CA PHE A 180 -7.68 -13.53 0.97
C PHE A 180 -8.17 -13.65 -0.48
N ALA A 181 -7.22 -13.73 -1.42
CA ALA A 181 -7.49 -14.03 -2.81
C ALA A 181 -6.57 -15.16 -3.24
N LEU A 182 -7.14 -16.20 -3.80
CA LEU A 182 -6.43 -17.28 -4.46
C LEU A 182 -6.49 -17.05 -5.96
N ALA A 183 -5.33 -17.02 -6.58
CA ALA A 183 -5.20 -16.83 -8.02
C ALA A 183 -4.40 -17.98 -8.64
N ASP A 184 -4.70 -18.26 -9.90
CA ASP A 184 -3.97 -19.21 -10.73
C ASP A 184 -3.06 -18.43 -11.70
N LEU A 185 -1.76 -18.54 -11.51
CA LEU A 185 -0.77 -17.85 -12.35
C LEU A 185 -0.73 -18.38 -13.80
N LYS A 186 -1.22 -19.60 -14.05
CA LYS A 186 -1.32 -20.15 -15.42
C LYS A 186 -2.40 -19.46 -16.24
N THR A 187 -3.54 -19.20 -15.60
CA THR A 187 -4.69 -18.56 -16.28
C THR A 187 -4.73 -17.05 -16.08
N GLY A 188 -3.95 -16.50 -15.14
CA GLY A 188 -3.95 -15.09 -14.79
C GLY A 188 -5.25 -14.64 -14.10
N LYS A 189 -6.01 -15.55 -13.47
CA LYS A 189 -7.34 -15.25 -12.88
C LYS A 189 -7.39 -15.51 -11.40
N ILE A 190 -8.23 -14.72 -10.72
CA ILE A 190 -8.65 -14.99 -9.35
C ILE A 190 -9.64 -16.16 -9.39
N ILE A 191 -9.33 -17.24 -8.70
CA ILE A 191 -10.17 -18.45 -8.69
C ILE A 191 -11.07 -18.53 -7.46
N SER A 192 -10.68 -17.88 -6.36
CA SER A 192 -11.49 -17.85 -5.13
C SER A 192 -11.14 -16.66 -4.25
N LYS A 193 -12.06 -16.34 -3.32
CA LYS A 193 -11.90 -15.26 -2.33
C LYS A 193 -12.42 -15.72 -0.97
N GLY A 194 -11.74 -15.28 0.09
CA GLY A 194 -12.18 -15.45 1.46
C GLY A 194 -12.20 -14.13 2.21
N PHE A 195 -13.25 -13.87 2.97
CA PHE A 195 -13.42 -12.63 3.71
C PHE A 195 -13.94 -12.90 5.13
N ALA A 196 -13.42 -12.13 6.09
CA ALA A 196 -13.98 -12.08 7.43
C ALA A 196 -13.71 -10.71 8.07
N ARG A 197 -14.35 -10.44 9.20
CA ARG A 197 -14.01 -9.32 10.09
C ARG A 197 -13.51 -9.86 11.42
N ALA A 198 -12.40 -9.33 11.89
CA ALA A 198 -11.80 -9.67 13.16
C ALA A 198 -11.99 -8.54 14.18
N LEU A 199 -12.25 -8.91 15.45
CA LEU A 199 -12.14 -7.98 16.58
C LEU A 199 -10.67 -7.61 16.83
N PRO A 200 -10.38 -6.46 17.46
CA PRO A 200 -9.01 -6.01 17.72
C PRO A 200 -8.23 -6.90 18.69
N GLY A 201 -8.90 -7.69 19.52
CA GLY A 201 -8.24 -8.54 20.51
C GLY A 201 -7.25 -9.52 19.89
N GLY A 202 -6.01 -9.53 20.42
CA GLY A 202 -4.93 -10.40 19.95
C GLY A 202 -4.21 -9.91 18.70
N VAL A 203 -4.52 -8.70 18.20
CA VAL A 203 -3.83 -8.05 17.09
C VAL A 203 -2.57 -7.36 17.61
N ASP A 204 -1.44 -7.65 16.98
CA ASP A 204 -0.17 -6.96 17.13
C ASP A 204 0.19 -6.31 15.78
N ALA A 205 -0.09 -5.02 15.64
CA ALA A 205 0.17 -4.25 14.43
C ALA A 205 1.63 -3.76 14.32
N THR A 206 2.51 -4.16 15.26
CA THR A 206 3.93 -3.81 15.22
C THR A 206 4.56 -4.28 13.91
N PRO A 207 5.17 -3.38 13.12
CA PRO A 207 5.85 -3.76 11.87
C PRO A 207 7.01 -4.73 12.10
N GLN A 208 7.24 -5.67 11.19
CA GLN A 208 8.45 -6.50 11.15
C GLN A 208 9.70 -5.62 11.03
N ALA A 209 10.88 -6.15 11.36
CA ALA A 209 12.09 -5.36 11.52
C ALA A 209 12.43 -4.49 10.31
N PHE A 210 12.37 -5.04 9.11
CA PHE A 210 12.57 -4.26 7.88
C PHE A 210 11.61 -3.07 7.78
N PHE A 211 10.31 -3.30 7.94
CA PHE A 211 9.28 -2.26 7.82
C PHE A 211 9.35 -1.24 8.96
N ARG A 212 9.72 -1.68 10.16
CA ARG A 212 9.95 -0.79 11.30
C ARG A 212 11.12 0.17 11.06
N ASP A 213 12.18 -0.30 10.42
CA ASP A 213 13.39 0.47 10.16
C ASP A 213 13.26 1.43 8.97
N LEU A 214 12.19 1.33 8.14
CA LEU A 214 11.99 2.19 6.97
C LEU A 214 11.90 3.67 7.34
N PRO A 215 12.74 4.54 6.76
CA PRO A 215 12.67 5.99 6.99
C PRO A 215 11.56 6.67 6.18
N VAL A 216 11.16 6.05 5.08
CA VAL A 216 10.22 6.59 4.10
C VAL A 216 9.11 5.58 3.86
N TRP A 217 7.87 6.05 3.83
CA TRP A 217 6.73 5.29 3.39
C TRP A 217 6.28 5.79 2.01
N LEU A 218 6.21 4.85 1.06
CA LEU A 218 5.70 5.08 -0.29
C LEU A 218 4.77 3.92 -0.65
N ARG A 219 3.58 4.28 -1.10
CA ARG A 219 2.63 3.34 -1.68
C ARG A 219 2.76 3.43 -3.20
N ASP A 220 3.64 2.62 -3.76
CA ASP A 220 3.88 2.54 -5.19
C ASP A 220 2.90 1.59 -5.91
N SER A 221 3.01 1.50 -7.23
CA SER A 221 2.12 0.67 -8.06
C SER A 221 2.20 -0.83 -7.72
N ALA A 222 3.34 -1.33 -7.22
CA ALA A 222 3.49 -2.72 -6.84
C ALA A 222 2.67 -3.03 -5.58
N VAL A 223 2.78 -2.18 -4.55
CA VAL A 223 1.96 -2.27 -3.33
C VAL A 223 0.48 -2.12 -3.65
N ASP A 224 0.11 -1.15 -4.50
CA ASP A 224 -1.27 -0.95 -4.94
C ASP A 224 -1.80 -2.16 -5.71
N GLY A 225 -1.01 -2.72 -6.60
CA GLY A 225 -1.36 -3.91 -7.38
C GLY A 225 -1.65 -5.11 -6.48
N TYR A 226 -0.79 -5.36 -5.49
CA TYR A 226 -1.00 -6.39 -4.48
C TYR A 226 -2.33 -6.19 -3.73
N ILE A 227 -2.53 -5.00 -3.14
CA ILE A 227 -3.71 -4.70 -2.33
C ILE A 227 -4.98 -4.78 -3.18
N LYS A 228 -4.98 -4.24 -4.40
CA LYS A 228 -6.12 -4.28 -5.32
C LYS A 228 -6.43 -5.70 -5.79
N THR A 229 -5.42 -6.56 -5.96
CA THR A 229 -5.64 -7.99 -6.25
C THR A 229 -6.46 -8.66 -5.14
N CYS A 230 -6.23 -8.30 -3.85
CA CYS A 230 -7.06 -8.81 -2.77
C CYS A 230 -8.38 -8.06 -2.61
N GLN A 231 -8.36 -6.73 -2.55
CA GLN A 231 -9.54 -5.95 -2.14
C GLN A 231 -10.43 -5.52 -3.31
N GLY A 232 -9.88 -5.39 -4.52
CA GLY A 232 -10.56 -4.83 -5.69
C GLY A 232 -11.05 -5.84 -6.73
N THR A 233 -10.93 -7.15 -6.46
CA THR A 233 -11.33 -8.22 -7.41
C THR A 233 -12.37 -9.14 -6.81
N LYS A 234 -13.01 -9.93 -7.67
CA LYS A 234 -13.88 -11.08 -7.34
C LYS A 234 -13.39 -12.33 -8.07
N ALA A 235 -13.92 -13.50 -7.72
CA ALA A 235 -13.65 -14.74 -8.46
C ALA A 235 -14.04 -14.59 -9.93
N GLY A 236 -13.17 -15.06 -10.83
CA GLY A 236 -13.28 -14.93 -12.29
C GLY A 236 -12.58 -13.69 -12.86
N ASP A 237 -12.32 -12.65 -12.07
CA ASP A 237 -11.62 -11.46 -12.54
C ASP A 237 -10.14 -11.77 -12.85
N PRO A 238 -9.50 -11.01 -13.75
CA PRO A 238 -8.06 -11.08 -13.93
C PRO A 238 -7.32 -10.64 -12.66
N ILE A 239 -6.15 -11.19 -12.44
CA ILE A 239 -5.19 -10.67 -11.44
C ILE A 239 -4.87 -9.23 -11.83
N HIS A 240 -4.70 -8.33 -10.82
CA HIS A 240 -4.38 -6.93 -11.12
C HIS A 240 -3.07 -6.82 -11.93
N PRO A 241 -3.04 -6.14 -13.09
CA PRO A 241 -1.89 -6.13 -13.98
C PRO A 241 -0.58 -5.73 -13.29
N ALA A 242 -0.59 -4.65 -12.50
CA ALA A 242 0.61 -4.21 -11.77
C ALA A 242 1.14 -5.27 -10.79
N TYR A 243 0.29 -6.17 -10.29
CA TYR A 243 0.75 -7.29 -9.47
C TYR A 243 1.40 -8.38 -10.32
N VAL A 244 0.75 -8.79 -11.42
CA VAL A 244 1.33 -9.79 -12.35
C VAL A 244 2.71 -9.34 -12.84
N ASP A 245 2.83 -8.08 -13.24
CA ASP A 245 4.09 -7.52 -13.76
C ASP A 245 5.22 -7.52 -12.72
N THR A 246 4.89 -7.53 -11.42
CA THR A 246 5.87 -7.37 -10.34
C THR A 246 6.07 -8.60 -9.46
N VAL A 247 5.24 -9.64 -9.55
CA VAL A 247 5.26 -10.78 -8.62
C VAL A 247 6.60 -11.53 -8.63
N ALA A 248 7.25 -11.70 -9.78
CA ALA A 248 8.56 -12.34 -9.85
C ALA A 248 9.65 -11.52 -9.14
N ALA A 249 9.61 -10.19 -9.26
CA ALA A 249 10.50 -9.31 -8.52
C ALA A 249 10.16 -9.29 -7.02
N ALA A 250 8.87 -9.37 -6.68
CA ALA A 250 8.39 -9.41 -5.29
C ALA A 250 8.97 -10.62 -4.55
N ALA A 251 9.12 -11.77 -5.19
CA ALA A 251 9.75 -12.95 -4.58
C ALA A 251 11.22 -12.68 -4.20
N VAL A 252 12.01 -12.09 -5.08
CA VAL A 252 13.41 -11.74 -4.79
C VAL A 252 13.49 -10.66 -3.69
N ILE A 253 12.59 -9.68 -3.72
CA ILE A 253 12.50 -8.63 -2.69
C ILE A 253 12.11 -9.24 -1.34
N ASN A 254 11.22 -10.24 -1.34
CA ASN A 254 10.87 -10.97 -0.11
C ASN A 254 12.07 -11.73 0.47
N GLU A 255 12.82 -12.46 -0.36
CA GLU A 255 14.05 -13.15 0.08
C GLU A 255 15.06 -12.14 0.67
N ALA A 256 15.20 -10.96 0.04
CA ALA A 256 16.04 -9.89 0.55
C ALA A 256 15.54 -9.34 1.91
N THR A 257 14.23 -9.18 2.07
CA THR A 257 13.59 -8.72 3.31
C THR A 257 13.81 -9.73 4.44
N LEU A 258 13.61 -11.02 4.17
CA LEU A 258 13.90 -12.09 5.13
C LEU A 258 15.38 -12.13 5.54
N ALA A 259 16.30 -11.95 4.59
CA ALA A 259 17.73 -11.84 4.89
C ALA A 259 18.04 -10.63 5.79
N TYR A 260 17.36 -9.48 5.55
CA TYR A 260 17.50 -8.30 6.40
C TYR A 260 16.99 -8.56 7.82
N ASP A 261 15.82 -9.15 7.98
CA ASP A 261 15.22 -9.46 9.29
C ASP A 261 16.07 -10.46 10.08
N GLN A 262 16.76 -11.36 9.37
CA GLN A 262 17.76 -12.27 9.92
C GLN A 262 19.14 -11.63 10.16
N LYS A 263 19.27 -10.31 9.98
CA LYS A 263 20.52 -9.53 10.12
C LYS A 263 21.64 -9.95 9.13
N ARG A 264 21.30 -10.68 8.07
CA ARG A 264 22.21 -11.05 6.97
C ARG A 264 22.29 -9.91 5.95
N TYR A 265 22.78 -8.75 6.39
CA TYR A 265 22.71 -7.50 5.63
C TYR A 265 23.49 -7.51 4.31
N LYS A 266 24.58 -8.29 4.21
CA LYS A 266 25.33 -8.46 2.95
C LYS A 266 24.51 -9.20 1.91
N ASP A 267 23.82 -10.28 2.32
CA ASP A 267 22.96 -11.07 1.44
C ASP A 267 21.73 -10.25 1.03
N ALA A 268 21.11 -9.58 2.00
CA ALA A 268 19.98 -8.66 1.73
C ALA A 268 20.35 -7.60 0.68
N LEU A 269 21.52 -6.95 0.83
CA LEU A 269 21.98 -5.96 -0.12
C LEU A 269 22.18 -6.54 -1.53
N ALA A 270 22.79 -7.72 -1.63
CA ALA A 270 23.02 -8.39 -2.92
C ALA A 270 21.68 -8.73 -3.61
N LEU A 271 20.70 -9.26 -2.87
CA LEU A 271 19.38 -9.59 -3.39
C LEU A 271 18.59 -8.34 -3.81
N TYR A 272 18.58 -7.27 -3.01
CA TYR A 272 17.95 -6.01 -3.41
C TYR A 272 18.61 -5.41 -4.67
N GLN A 273 19.94 -5.46 -4.76
CA GLN A 273 20.67 -5.00 -5.96
C GLN A 273 20.35 -5.88 -7.18
N ALA A 274 20.18 -7.17 -7.00
CA ALA A 274 19.74 -8.07 -8.07
C ALA A 274 18.32 -7.73 -8.54
N ALA A 275 17.39 -7.50 -7.61
CA ALA A 275 16.03 -7.06 -7.94
C ALA A 275 16.01 -5.74 -8.74
N MET A 276 16.83 -4.76 -8.38
CA MET A 276 16.94 -3.47 -9.08
C MET A 276 17.37 -3.56 -10.55
N LYS A 277 18.03 -4.66 -10.97
CA LYS A 277 18.41 -4.86 -12.38
C LYS A 277 17.20 -5.09 -13.28
N ASN A 278 16.13 -5.63 -12.74
CA ASN A 278 14.87 -5.82 -13.45
C ASN A 278 14.01 -4.54 -13.31
N PRO A 279 13.40 -4.02 -14.40
CA PRO A 279 12.44 -2.92 -14.30
C PRO A 279 11.34 -3.13 -13.26
N ALA A 280 10.78 -4.33 -13.18
CA ALA A 280 9.76 -4.71 -12.19
C ALA A 280 10.24 -4.64 -10.73
N GLY A 281 11.54 -4.77 -10.51
CA GLY A 281 12.16 -4.65 -9.18
C GLY A 281 12.54 -3.23 -8.78
N ARG A 282 12.36 -2.23 -9.66
CA ARG A 282 12.62 -0.81 -9.35
C ARG A 282 11.49 -0.20 -8.52
N GLN A 283 11.29 -0.76 -7.34
CA GLN A 283 10.24 -0.40 -6.40
C GLN A 283 10.80 0.40 -5.22
N ALA A 284 9.95 1.18 -4.56
CA ALA A 284 10.31 1.93 -3.35
C ALA A 284 10.86 0.99 -2.25
N ARG A 285 10.27 -0.20 -2.08
CA ARG A 285 10.72 -1.21 -1.11
C ARG A 285 12.15 -1.69 -1.41
N THR A 286 12.47 -1.94 -2.67
CA THR A 286 13.81 -2.36 -3.09
C THR A 286 14.85 -1.28 -2.80
N GLN A 287 14.54 -0.04 -3.18
CA GLN A 287 15.43 1.10 -2.94
C GLN A 287 15.64 1.38 -1.45
N ALA A 288 14.59 1.24 -0.65
CA ALA A 288 14.65 1.34 0.80
C ALA A 288 15.50 0.21 1.41
N GLY A 289 15.38 -1.01 0.88
CA GLY A 289 16.20 -2.14 1.29
C GLY A 289 17.70 -1.92 1.04
N ILE A 290 18.04 -1.35 -0.12
CA ILE A 290 19.44 -0.97 -0.43
C ILE A 290 19.93 0.11 0.55
N TYR A 291 19.10 1.11 0.85
CA TYR A 291 19.41 2.13 1.85
C TYR A 291 19.70 1.49 3.22
N LEU A 292 18.77 0.71 3.73
CA LEU A 292 18.85 0.11 5.06
C LEU A 292 20.02 -0.86 5.19
N ALA A 293 20.21 -1.75 4.21
CA ALA A 293 21.32 -2.71 4.22
C ALA A 293 22.68 -2.00 4.20
N ASN A 294 22.86 -0.94 3.38
CA ASN A 294 24.09 -0.13 3.39
C ASN A 294 24.29 0.57 4.74
N LEU A 295 23.23 1.10 5.35
CA LEU A 295 23.30 1.74 6.65
C LEU A 295 23.77 0.76 7.74
N LYS A 296 23.19 -0.45 7.79
CA LYS A 296 23.57 -1.52 8.73
C LYS A 296 25.02 -2.02 8.50
N LEU A 297 25.52 -1.90 7.27
CA LEU A 297 26.89 -2.25 6.91
C LEU A 297 27.90 -1.09 7.11
N GLY A 298 27.46 0.06 7.65
CA GLY A 298 28.30 1.24 7.86
C GLY A 298 28.68 2.00 6.58
N ARG A 299 28.05 1.71 5.44
CA ARG A 299 28.31 2.31 4.13
C ARG A 299 27.48 3.59 3.94
N GLN A 300 27.76 4.60 4.75
CA GLN A 300 26.92 5.81 4.86
C GLN A 300 26.73 6.53 3.52
N ALA A 301 27.79 6.72 2.72
CA ALA A 301 27.68 7.42 1.44
C ALA A 301 26.73 6.67 0.46
N ALA A 302 26.85 5.34 0.37
CA ALA A 302 25.96 4.52 -0.45
C ALA A 302 24.51 4.54 0.08
N ALA A 303 24.32 4.49 1.39
CA ALA A 303 23.00 4.63 2.02
C ALA A 303 22.38 5.98 1.64
N MET A 304 23.09 7.09 1.78
CA MET A 304 22.54 8.41 1.49
C MET A 304 22.26 8.62 0.00
N LYS A 305 23.03 8.00 -0.91
CA LYS A 305 22.68 7.98 -2.33
C LYS A 305 21.31 7.32 -2.52
N SER A 306 21.11 6.12 -1.95
CA SER A 306 19.84 5.39 -2.04
C SER A 306 18.67 6.13 -1.37
N PHE A 307 18.90 6.84 -0.28
CA PHE A 307 17.90 7.72 0.33
C PHE A 307 17.50 8.87 -0.62
N GLY A 308 18.47 9.48 -1.30
CA GLY A 308 18.20 10.50 -2.33
C GLY A 308 17.35 9.98 -3.48
N ASP A 309 17.56 8.72 -3.90
CA ASP A 309 16.76 8.08 -4.94
C ASP A 309 15.32 7.81 -4.43
N LEU A 310 15.13 7.44 -3.16
CA LEU A 310 13.81 7.34 -2.52
C LEU A 310 13.07 8.68 -2.49
N VAL A 311 13.79 9.76 -2.17
CA VAL A 311 13.22 11.12 -2.21
C VAL A 311 12.74 11.47 -3.62
N ASP A 312 13.54 11.18 -4.65
CA ASP A 312 13.13 11.40 -6.05
C ASP A 312 11.86 10.59 -6.39
N MET A 313 11.79 9.30 -5.99
CA MET A 313 10.61 8.47 -6.21
C MET A 313 9.36 9.03 -5.53
N GLY A 314 9.47 9.45 -4.26
CA GLY A 314 8.35 10.01 -3.51
C GLY A 314 7.86 11.34 -4.07
N LEU A 315 8.76 12.22 -4.46
CA LEU A 315 8.41 13.50 -5.07
C LEU A 315 7.81 13.32 -6.48
N ALA A 316 8.27 12.33 -7.25
CA ALA A 316 7.68 11.97 -8.53
C ALA A 316 6.25 11.42 -8.38
N ALA A 317 5.99 10.66 -7.31
CA ALA A 317 4.67 10.18 -6.92
C ALA A 317 3.80 11.26 -6.23
N GLU A 318 4.25 12.52 -6.23
CA GLU A 318 3.60 13.68 -5.61
C GLU A 318 3.42 13.63 -4.09
N LYS A 319 3.91 12.56 -3.44
CA LYS A 319 3.79 12.36 -2.01
C LYS A 319 4.97 11.57 -1.45
N LEU A 320 5.83 12.23 -0.69
CA LEU A 320 6.91 11.61 0.06
C LEU A 320 6.58 11.67 1.55
N ALA A 321 6.40 10.54 2.20
CA ALA A 321 6.20 10.47 3.64
C ALA A 321 7.49 10.03 4.34
N VAL A 322 7.98 10.82 5.29
CA VAL A 322 9.22 10.57 6.03
C VAL A 322 8.93 10.49 7.52
N ARG A 323 9.49 9.48 8.17
CA ARG A 323 9.40 9.32 9.62
C ARG A 323 10.53 10.08 10.31
N PHE A 324 10.17 11.17 10.99
CA PHE A 324 11.04 11.86 11.92
C PHE A 324 10.57 11.55 13.34
N ASN A 325 11.42 10.94 14.14
CA ASN A 325 11.07 10.66 15.53
C ASN A 325 11.23 11.92 16.36
N PHE A 326 10.14 12.50 16.77
CA PHE A 326 10.10 13.66 17.66
C PHE A 326 10.03 13.22 19.14
N LYS A 327 10.53 14.06 20.04
CA LYS A 327 10.25 13.88 21.47
C LYS A 327 8.77 14.06 21.75
N PRO A 328 8.19 13.32 22.70
CA PRO A 328 6.80 13.51 23.10
C PRO A 328 6.48 14.97 23.41
N GLY A 329 5.39 15.50 22.85
CA GLY A 329 4.95 16.88 23.08
C GLY A 329 5.91 17.98 22.58
N ALA A 330 6.89 17.67 21.72
CA ALA A 330 7.88 18.63 21.27
C ALA A 330 8.10 18.56 19.74
N THR A 331 8.79 19.59 19.21
CA THR A 331 9.27 19.66 17.83
C THR A 331 10.72 19.20 17.68
N ALA A 332 11.45 19.02 18.81
CA ALA A 332 12.81 18.50 18.78
C ALA A 332 12.83 17.00 18.47
N PHE A 333 13.83 16.57 17.72
CA PHE A 333 14.01 15.15 17.42
C PHE A 333 14.35 14.33 18.67
N SER A 334 13.89 13.09 18.69
CA SER A 334 14.29 12.11 19.69
C SER A 334 15.62 11.47 19.27
N GLY A 335 16.60 11.44 20.18
CA GLY A 335 17.91 10.87 19.94
C GLY A 335 18.86 11.77 19.13
N ASN A 336 19.74 11.16 18.34
CA ASN A 336 20.77 11.88 17.59
C ASN A 336 20.22 12.53 16.30
N ASP A 337 20.47 13.82 16.13
CA ASP A 337 20.07 14.63 14.98
C ASP A 337 20.80 14.25 13.67
N HIS A 338 21.92 13.54 13.76
CA HIS A 338 22.80 13.32 12.61
C HIS A 338 22.12 12.61 11.43
N PRO A 339 21.34 11.53 11.60
CA PRO A 339 20.65 10.92 10.47
C PRO A 339 19.66 11.88 9.80
N TYR A 340 18.92 12.63 10.61
CA TYR A 340 17.90 13.57 10.11
C TYR A 340 18.51 14.75 9.35
N SER A 341 19.68 15.24 9.77
CA SER A 341 20.39 16.30 9.05
C SER A 341 20.78 15.87 7.65
N LEU A 342 21.21 14.62 7.46
CA LEU A 342 21.52 14.05 6.14
C LEU A 342 20.26 13.89 5.29
N TRP A 343 19.16 13.42 5.88
CA TRP A 343 17.87 13.29 5.18
C TRP A 343 17.34 14.65 4.74
N LEU A 344 17.36 15.65 5.62
CA LEU A 344 16.93 17.00 5.31
C LEU A 344 17.75 17.63 4.18
N ASN A 345 19.08 17.41 4.16
CA ASN A 345 19.93 17.83 3.04
C ASN A 345 19.53 17.19 1.71
N ALA A 346 19.25 15.88 1.72
CA ALA A 346 18.79 15.18 0.52
C ALA A 346 17.42 15.70 0.06
N ILE A 347 16.47 15.84 0.97
CA ILE A 347 15.13 16.35 0.67
C ILE A 347 15.20 17.77 0.10
N ALA A 348 15.93 18.69 0.76
CA ALA A 348 16.07 20.07 0.30
C ALA A 348 16.63 20.15 -1.14
N LYS A 349 17.72 19.41 -1.42
CA LYS A 349 18.35 19.39 -2.74
C LYS A 349 17.46 18.82 -3.84
N LYS A 350 16.73 17.73 -3.52
CA LYS A 350 15.88 17.04 -4.51
C LYS A 350 14.58 17.80 -4.76
N SER A 351 13.99 18.38 -3.73
CA SER A 351 12.76 19.19 -3.84
C SER A 351 12.95 20.39 -4.76
N MET A 352 14.12 20.99 -4.77
CA MET A 352 14.39 22.14 -5.65
C MET A 352 14.50 21.80 -7.15
N LYS A 353 14.66 20.52 -7.47
CA LYS A 353 14.65 20.03 -8.85
C LYS A 353 13.23 19.83 -9.41
N GLN A 354 12.24 19.82 -8.53
CA GLN A 354 10.83 19.64 -8.91
C GLN A 354 10.18 20.99 -9.28
N ALA A 355 9.30 20.98 -10.24
CA ALA A 355 8.43 22.12 -10.54
C ALA A 355 7.32 22.24 -9.47
N GLY A 356 6.78 23.45 -9.32
CA GLY A 356 5.69 23.72 -8.37
C GLY A 356 6.16 24.03 -6.96
N CYS A 357 5.23 24.07 -6.04
CA CYS A 357 5.45 24.28 -4.60
C CYS A 357 5.31 22.95 -3.84
N ILE A 358 5.78 22.95 -2.58
CA ILE A 358 5.73 21.78 -1.70
C ILE A 358 4.97 22.14 -0.43
N GLU A 359 3.94 21.39 -0.13
CA GLU A 359 3.31 21.37 1.17
C GLU A 359 4.07 20.42 2.09
N VAL A 360 4.44 20.90 3.27
CA VAL A 360 5.00 20.10 4.36
C VAL A 360 3.85 19.80 5.33
N GLY A 361 3.32 18.59 5.27
CA GLY A 361 2.18 18.14 6.07
C GLY A 361 2.65 17.38 7.31
N GLY A 362 2.23 17.81 8.50
CA GLY A 362 2.48 17.10 9.74
C GLY A 362 1.33 16.18 10.12
N HIS A 363 1.64 14.96 10.55
CA HIS A 363 0.68 13.97 11.01
C HIS A 363 1.07 13.43 12.38
N MET A 364 0.09 13.01 13.17
CA MET A 364 0.29 12.44 14.51
C MET A 364 -0.59 11.19 14.69
N ALA A 365 -0.13 10.29 15.54
CA ALA A 365 -0.96 9.21 16.05
C ALA A 365 -2.10 9.78 16.93
N ARG A 366 -3.16 9.01 17.10
CA ARG A 366 -4.32 9.39 17.94
C ARG A 366 -3.96 9.24 19.43
N SER A 367 -3.32 10.25 20.01
CA SER A 367 -2.92 10.24 21.41
C SER A 367 -3.43 11.43 22.23
N ALA A 368 -4.11 12.39 21.59
CA ALA A 368 -4.59 13.62 22.21
C ALA A 368 -5.89 14.09 21.53
N SER A 369 -6.47 15.22 22.02
CA SER A 369 -7.63 15.85 21.37
C SER A 369 -7.28 16.39 19.96
N ASP A 370 -8.28 16.48 19.08
CA ASP A 370 -8.13 16.97 17.70
C ASP A 370 -7.38 18.31 17.62
N PRO A 371 -7.78 19.39 18.33
CA PRO A 371 -7.13 20.69 18.20
C PRO A 371 -5.67 20.70 18.66
N LEU A 372 -5.34 19.89 19.70
CA LEU A 372 -3.97 19.80 20.19
C LEU A 372 -3.09 19.04 19.21
N SER A 373 -3.60 17.95 18.64
CA SER A 373 -2.90 17.13 17.64
C SER A 373 -2.66 17.92 16.36
N GLU A 374 -3.65 18.71 15.88
CA GLU A 374 -3.47 19.58 14.72
C GLU A 374 -2.40 20.64 14.95
N ARG A 375 -2.44 21.32 16.11
CA ARG A 375 -1.44 22.34 16.47
C ARG A 375 -0.03 21.75 16.55
N MET A 376 0.14 20.62 17.22
CA MET A 376 1.45 19.98 17.36
C MET A 376 1.97 19.48 16.01
N SER A 377 1.12 18.88 15.19
CA SER A 377 1.52 18.43 13.85
C SER A 377 1.90 19.58 12.94
N LEU A 378 1.19 20.73 13.02
CA LEU A 378 1.58 21.96 12.31
C LEU A 378 2.94 22.49 12.79
N GLN A 379 3.18 22.54 14.10
CA GLN A 379 4.45 22.99 14.65
C GLN A 379 5.63 22.11 14.20
N ARG A 380 5.43 20.79 14.13
CA ARG A 380 6.43 19.84 13.59
C ARG A 380 6.67 20.07 12.10
N ALA A 381 5.62 20.28 11.32
CA ALA A 381 5.72 20.61 9.91
C ALA A 381 6.49 21.91 9.64
N GLU A 382 6.18 22.96 10.41
CA GLU A 382 6.90 24.24 10.33
C GLU A 382 8.37 24.12 10.74
N PHE A 383 8.66 23.37 11.80
CA PHE A 383 10.04 23.09 12.20
C PHE A 383 10.85 22.43 11.07
N ILE A 384 10.29 21.42 10.43
CA ILE A 384 10.94 20.76 9.29
C ILE A 384 11.09 21.74 8.11
N ARG A 385 10.04 22.51 7.78
CA ARG A 385 10.08 23.50 6.70
C ARG A 385 11.16 24.55 6.93
N GLN A 386 11.29 25.04 8.16
CA GLN A 386 12.35 26.00 8.55
C GLN A 386 13.74 25.39 8.41
N ARG A 387 13.95 24.14 8.87
CA ARG A 387 15.23 23.43 8.72
C ARG A 387 15.62 23.28 7.24
N LEU A 388 14.66 22.93 6.37
CA LEU A 388 14.86 22.83 4.92
C LEU A 388 15.15 24.19 4.30
N SER A 389 14.51 25.26 4.76
CA SER A 389 14.73 26.63 4.29
C SER A 389 16.10 27.17 4.68
N THR A 390 16.63 26.76 5.85
CA THR A 390 18.01 27.08 6.26
C THR A 390 19.04 26.41 5.35
N ILE A 391 18.77 25.14 4.93
CA ILE A 391 19.66 24.42 4.01
C ILE A 391 19.55 24.98 2.58
N GLN A 392 18.35 25.31 2.16
CA GLN A 392 18.03 25.79 0.82
C GLN A 392 17.01 26.94 0.91
N PRO A 393 17.45 28.23 0.90
CA PRO A 393 16.57 29.38 1.08
C PRO A 393 15.41 29.45 0.08
N ALA A 394 15.61 28.98 -1.17
CA ALA A 394 14.57 28.92 -2.17
C ALA A 394 13.42 27.98 -1.81
N PHE A 395 13.65 26.97 -0.95
CA PHE A 395 12.60 26.07 -0.45
C PHE A 395 11.55 26.86 0.36
N GLY A 396 11.97 27.79 1.23
CA GLY A 396 11.08 28.60 2.03
C GLY A 396 10.07 29.41 1.22
N LYS A 397 10.50 29.89 0.02
CA LYS A 397 9.65 30.66 -0.90
C LYS A 397 8.65 29.79 -1.68
N ARG A 398 8.89 28.49 -1.76
CA ARG A 398 8.12 27.53 -2.54
C ARG A 398 7.50 26.44 -1.65
N SER A 399 7.29 26.73 -0.38
CA SER A 399 6.72 25.74 0.53
C SER A 399 5.77 26.37 1.54
N SER A 400 4.75 25.60 1.91
CA SER A 400 3.83 25.86 3.02
C SER A 400 3.91 24.74 4.06
N ALA A 401 3.39 24.98 5.26
CA ALA A 401 3.23 23.96 6.28
C ALA A 401 1.76 23.79 6.65
N GLN A 402 1.33 22.55 6.89
CA GLN A 402 -0.02 22.19 7.29
C GLN A 402 -0.01 21.13 8.40
N GLY A 403 -0.88 21.27 9.41
CA GLY A 403 -1.11 20.25 10.43
C GLY A 403 -2.38 19.48 10.15
N TYR A 404 -2.28 18.15 10.08
CA TYR A 404 -3.39 17.26 9.85
C TYR A 404 -3.83 16.50 11.13
N GLY A 405 -3.08 16.66 12.23
CA GLY A 405 -3.34 15.89 13.43
C GLY A 405 -3.40 14.39 13.11
N PHE A 406 -4.44 13.72 13.60
CA PHE A 406 -4.69 12.30 13.30
C PHE A 406 -5.83 12.06 12.29
N LYS A 407 -6.27 13.09 11.57
CA LYS A 407 -7.38 12.97 10.59
C LYS A 407 -7.04 12.07 9.40
N GLN A 408 -5.75 11.87 9.12
CA GLN A 408 -5.27 11.08 7.98
C GLN A 408 -4.36 9.94 8.46
N ASN A 409 -4.72 9.26 9.53
CA ASN A 409 -3.97 8.13 10.04
C ASN A 409 -4.02 6.95 9.09
N LEU A 410 -2.88 6.28 8.95
CA LEU A 410 -2.71 5.09 8.13
C LEU A 410 -3.03 3.82 8.93
N ILE A 411 -2.61 3.78 10.19
CA ILE A 411 -2.84 2.69 11.12
C ILE A 411 -4.04 3.00 12.01
N GLY A 412 -3.99 4.12 12.75
CA GLY A 412 -5.12 4.67 13.51
C GLY A 412 -5.55 3.85 14.72
N THR A 413 -4.70 2.97 15.26
CA THR A 413 -5.04 2.17 16.45
C THR A 413 -5.08 3.01 17.73
N GLY A 414 -4.31 4.09 17.79
CA GLY A 414 -4.27 5.00 18.93
C GLY A 414 -3.66 4.40 20.19
N GLN A 415 -2.87 3.33 20.08
CA GLN A 415 -2.24 2.66 21.21
C GLN A 415 -0.98 3.41 21.70
N GLY A 416 -0.42 4.31 20.89
CA GLY A 416 0.74 5.12 21.24
C GLY A 416 2.05 4.34 21.28
N ASP A 417 2.09 3.20 20.65
CA ASP A 417 3.25 2.30 20.57
C ASP A 417 3.86 2.26 19.15
N LEU A 418 4.72 1.29 18.89
CA LEU A 418 5.35 1.12 17.58
C LEU A 418 4.37 0.82 16.44
N SER A 419 3.16 0.34 16.74
CA SER A 419 2.13 0.10 15.72
C SER A 419 1.66 1.40 15.06
N ASP A 420 1.59 2.48 15.83
CA ASP A 420 1.18 3.81 15.37
C ASP A 420 2.33 4.65 14.80
N SER A 421 3.56 4.13 14.79
CA SER A 421 4.75 4.90 14.43
C SER A 421 4.73 5.48 13.01
N LEU A 422 3.94 4.92 12.10
CA LEU A 422 3.76 5.44 10.75
C LEU A 422 2.75 6.59 10.69
N ASP A 423 1.88 6.73 11.71
CA ASP A 423 0.96 7.85 11.82
C ASP A 423 1.69 9.14 12.23
N GLU A 424 2.84 9.02 12.93
CA GLU A 424 3.74 10.14 13.26
C GLU A 424 4.74 10.39 12.13
N ARG A 425 4.34 11.10 11.09
CA ARG A 425 5.15 11.34 9.90
C ARG A 425 5.05 12.79 9.41
N ILE A 426 6.01 13.18 8.59
CA ILE A 426 5.97 14.40 7.79
C ILE A 426 5.82 14.01 6.32
N GLU A 427 4.81 14.55 5.66
CA GLU A 427 4.58 14.37 4.23
C GLU A 427 5.06 15.60 3.46
N PHE A 428 5.73 15.36 2.34
CA PHE A 428 6.07 16.37 1.35
C PHE A 428 5.21 16.14 0.13
N ARG A 429 4.23 17.00 -0.08
CA ARG A 429 3.26 16.89 -1.16
C ARG A 429 3.53 17.97 -2.19
N ARG A 430 3.64 17.59 -3.47
CA ARG A 430 3.75 18.55 -4.56
C ARG A 430 2.39 19.22 -4.79
N ILE A 431 2.38 20.55 -4.84
CA ILE A 431 1.20 21.37 -5.06
C ILE A 431 1.49 22.45 -6.12
N GLY A 432 0.44 23.05 -6.65
CA GLY A 432 0.58 24.28 -7.43
C GLY A 432 1.11 25.44 -6.57
N CYS A 433 1.85 26.36 -7.14
CA CYS A 433 2.19 27.61 -6.51
C CYS A 433 1.00 28.56 -6.72
#